data_ecdc7c4aa35be19cb03d5e779d654db1
#
_entry.id   ecdc7c4aa35be19cb03d5e779d654db1
#
_cell.length_a   1.000
_cell.length_b   1.000
_cell.length_c   1.000
_cell.angle_alpha   90.00
_cell.angle_beta   90.00
_cell.angle_gamma   90.00
#
_symmetry.space_group_name_H-M   'P 1'
#
loop_
_entity.id
_entity.type
_entity.pdbx_description
1 polymer ?
#
loop_
_entity_poly.entity_id
_entity_poly.type
_entity_poly.pdbx_seq_one_letter_code
_entity_poly.pdbx_strand_id
1 'polypeptide(L)'
;MAKTDRLAKLKLLFDHAPFLTKERLLRELGVSEATLKRDLALLRDRLNAPVVFDRDLGGWRLDRNPHHLGTQYEMPGMWFSAQEIHALLTMMHLLANLDAGGLLQPHIAPLRKKLSHILGTGAPQDAEVGHRIKLVTLGARRMDLPAFQAVGTALLRRQRLRLSYRSRGKAQSTEREVSPQRLVHYRDNWYLDAWCHLRNALRNFSVDAIEHVQVVDTPARDVPEPELDATLGAGYGIFAGHEVQWATLRFTAHRARWVAAETWHPQQRGTWDDAGRWLLELPYADPRELEMDILRHMPHVEVLAPAELRQSVVEKMQAGLRANGLNLGAGSGFDTRGADD
;
A
#
# COMPACT_ATOMS: atom_id res chain seq x y z
N MET A 1 -34.03 28.48 -2.91
CA MET A 1 -32.70 27.84 -3.06
C MET A 1 -32.44 26.99 -1.83
N ALA A 2 -32.08 25.72 -1.99
CA ALA A 2 -31.77 24.85 -0.86
C ALA A 2 -30.56 25.38 -0.07
N LYS A 3 -30.41 25.02 1.21
CA LYS A 3 -29.29 25.47 2.06
C LYS A 3 -27.92 25.09 1.44
N THR A 4 -27.86 23.90 0.89
CA THR A 4 -26.69 23.32 0.24
C THR A 4 -26.26 24.16 -0.98
N ASP A 5 -27.21 24.52 -1.84
CA ASP A 5 -26.95 25.30 -3.06
C ASP A 5 -26.45 26.70 -2.71
N ARG A 6 -26.93 27.27 -1.58
CA ARG A 6 -26.48 28.59 -1.11
C ARG A 6 -25.03 28.57 -0.65
N LEU A 7 -24.65 27.51 0.10
CA LEU A 7 -23.28 27.36 0.59
C LEU A 7 -22.30 27.13 -0.58
N ALA A 8 -22.69 26.35 -1.58
CA ALA A 8 -21.92 26.15 -2.80
C ALA A 8 -21.75 27.48 -3.58
N LYS A 9 -22.83 28.23 -3.73
CA LYS A 9 -22.81 29.54 -4.40
C LYS A 9 -21.98 30.57 -3.64
N LEU A 10 -22.08 30.62 -2.29
CA LEU A 10 -21.25 31.45 -1.42
C LEU A 10 -19.78 31.17 -1.66
N LYS A 11 -19.41 29.90 -1.71
CA LYS A 11 -18.02 29.49 -1.97
C LYS A 11 -17.54 29.94 -3.34
N LEU A 12 -18.29 29.67 -4.40
CA LEU A 12 -17.97 30.13 -5.76
C LEU A 12 -17.76 31.66 -5.79
N LEU A 13 -18.59 32.42 -5.09
CA LEU A 13 -18.42 33.87 -5.01
C LEU A 13 -17.11 34.27 -4.34
N PHE A 14 -16.71 33.58 -3.25
CA PHE A 14 -15.43 33.82 -2.58
C PHE A 14 -14.22 33.36 -3.40
N ASP A 15 -14.36 32.32 -4.20
CA ASP A 15 -13.28 31.84 -5.07
C ASP A 15 -13.01 32.81 -6.23
N HIS A 16 -14.07 33.49 -6.75
CA HIS A 16 -13.98 34.36 -7.90
C HIS A 16 -13.83 35.84 -7.54
N ALA A 17 -13.93 36.22 -6.27
CA ALA A 17 -13.78 37.57 -5.83
C ALA A 17 -12.89 37.71 -4.60
N PRO A 18 -11.86 38.53 -4.59
CA PRO A 18 -10.99 38.71 -3.43
C PRO A 18 -11.72 39.31 -2.24
N PHE A 19 -12.87 39.94 -2.48
CA PHE A 19 -13.66 40.66 -1.50
C PHE A 19 -15.13 40.73 -1.93
N LEU A 20 -16.08 40.60 -0.97
CA LEU A 20 -17.53 40.59 -1.21
C LEU A 20 -18.24 41.50 -0.20
N THR A 21 -18.97 42.52 -0.70
CA THR A 21 -19.83 43.34 0.16
C THR A 21 -21.10 42.63 0.58
N LYS A 22 -21.72 43.09 1.67
CA LYS A 22 -22.99 42.56 2.15
C LYS A 22 -24.09 42.65 1.11
N GLU A 23 -24.19 43.80 0.42
CA GLU A 23 -25.21 44.07 -0.61
C GLU A 23 -25.05 43.10 -1.80
N ARG A 24 -23.80 42.82 -2.22
CA ARG A 24 -23.53 41.86 -3.28
C ARG A 24 -23.91 40.45 -2.89
N LEU A 25 -23.55 40.02 -1.67
CA LEU A 25 -23.91 38.71 -1.15
C LEU A 25 -25.43 38.50 -1.06
N LEU A 26 -26.16 39.49 -0.51
CA LEU A 26 -27.62 39.43 -0.42
C LEU A 26 -28.28 39.33 -1.80
N ARG A 27 -27.82 40.12 -2.76
CA ARG A 27 -28.33 40.13 -4.12
C ARG A 27 -28.05 38.82 -4.84
N GLU A 28 -26.81 38.31 -4.79
CA GLU A 28 -26.40 37.08 -5.45
C GLU A 28 -27.11 35.83 -4.91
N LEU A 29 -27.30 35.79 -3.60
CA LEU A 29 -27.92 34.63 -2.93
C LEU A 29 -29.43 34.71 -2.88
N GLY A 30 -30.02 35.91 -3.00
CA GLY A 30 -31.47 36.12 -2.90
C GLY A 30 -32.02 35.79 -1.50
N VAL A 31 -31.28 36.12 -0.44
CA VAL A 31 -31.63 35.75 0.94
C VAL A 31 -31.71 37.01 1.86
N SER A 32 -32.36 36.83 3.01
CA SER A 32 -32.37 37.85 4.06
C SER A 32 -31.01 37.97 4.77
N GLU A 33 -30.75 39.10 5.38
CA GLU A 33 -29.52 39.32 6.17
C GLU A 33 -29.35 38.29 7.30
N ALA A 34 -30.43 37.91 7.97
CA ALA A 34 -30.40 36.89 9.02
C ALA A 34 -29.99 35.51 8.47
N THR A 35 -30.40 35.18 7.25
CA THR A 35 -30.00 33.94 6.59
C THR A 35 -28.54 33.97 6.16
N LEU A 36 -28.08 35.09 5.57
CA LEU A 36 -26.69 35.31 5.21
C LEU A 36 -25.76 35.17 6.45
N LYS A 37 -26.10 35.81 7.56
CA LYS A 37 -25.31 35.68 8.79
C LYS A 37 -25.21 34.23 9.29
N ARG A 38 -26.31 33.46 9.22
CA ARG A 38 -26.31 32.04 9.61
C ARG A 38 -25.45 31.19 8.64
N ASP A 39 -25.55 31.46 7.36
CA ASP A 39 -24.79 30.73 6.35
C ASP A 39 -23.27 31.04 6.44
N LEU A 40 -22.88 32.28 6.69
CA LEU A 40 -21.49 32.69 6.95
C LEU A 40 -20.95 32.10 8.26
N ALA A 41 -21.75 32.11 9.33
CA ALA A 41 -21.38 31.46 10.58
C ALA A 41 -21.20 29.94 10.41
N LEU A 42 -22.06 29.30 9.62
CA LEU A 42 -21.92 27.89 9.31
C LEU A 42 -20.64 27.58 8.54
N LEU A 43 -20.32 28.41 7.51
CA LEU A 43 -19.06 28.29 6.77
C LEU A 43 -17.86 28.39 7.70
N ARG A 44 -17.83 29.43 8.54
CA ARG A 44 -16.72 29.68 9.46
C ARG A 44 -16.61 28.65 10.58
N ASP A 45 -17.74 28.42 11.31
CA ASP A 45 -17.70 27.73 12.60
C ASP A 45 -17.83 26.20 12.45
N ARG A 46 -18.44 25.71 11.38
CA ARG A 46 -18.60 24.27 11.12
C ARG A 46 -17.78 23.72 9.97
N LEU A 47 -17.59 24.52 8.93
CA LEU A 47 -16.80 24.10 7.78
C LEU A 47 -15.36 24.63 7.82
N ASN A 48 -15.00 25.36 8.90
CA ASN A 48 -13.69 25.97 9.11
C ASN A 48 -13.22 26.81 7.91
N ALA A 49 -14.16 27.40 7.16
CA ALA A 49 -13.83 28.27 6.06
C ALA A 49 -13.18 29.55 6.61
N PRO A 50 -12.03 29.98 6.07
CA PRO A 50 -11.30 31.15 6.57
C PRO A 50 -11.98 32.47 6.14
N VAL A 51 -13.28 32.57 6.38
CA VAL A 51 -14.07 33.75 6.05
C VAL A 51 -13.93 34.78 7.15
N VAL A 52 -13.30 35.89 6.86
CA VAL A 52 -13.11 37.02 7.77
C VAL A 52 -13.86 38.26 7.28
N PHE A 53 -14.36 39.08 8.23
CA PHE A 53 -14.89 40.38 7.90
C PHE A 53 -13.77 41.40 7.94
N ASP A 54 -13.50 42.02 6.82
CA ASP A 54 -12.53 43.10 6.69
C ASP A 54 -13.21 44.44 6.94
N ARG A 55 -12.83 45.10 8.04
CA ARG A 55 -13.44 46.36 8.45
C ARG A 55 -13.06 47.54 7.53
N ASP A 56 -11.87 47.51 6.99
CA ASP A 56 -11.37 48.59 6.11
C ASP A 56 -12.06 48.55 4.76
N LEU A 57 -12.36 47.34 4.27
CA LEU A 57 -13.06 47.14 3.03
C LEU A 57 -14.59 47.02 3.17
N GLY A 58 -15.11 46.93 4.39
CA GLY A 58 -16.53 46.82 4.68
C GLY A 58 -17.22 45.58 4.18
N GLY A 59 -16.51 44.45 4.15
CA GLY A 59 -17.07 43.18 3.64
C GLY A 59 -16.29 41.94 4.03
N TRP A 60 -16.63 40.81 3.42
CA TRP A 60 -16.02 39.52 3.72
C TRP A 60 -15.00 39.11 2.64
N ARG A 61 -13.93 38.47 3.08
CA ARG A 61 -12.93 37.84 2.24
C ARG A 61 -12.48 36.51 2.80
N LEU A 62 -11.85 35.68 1.96
CA LEU A 62 -11.10 34.53 2.45
C LEU A 62 -9.73 34.99 2.94
N ASP A 63 -9.39 34.65 4.19
CA ASP A 63 -8.05 34.88 4.71
C ASP A 63 -7.12 33.76 4.18
N ARG A 64 -6.30 34.11 3.21
CA ARG A 64 -5.33 33.19 2.61
C ARG A 64 -3.96 33.23 3.28
N ASN A 65 -3.86 33.88 4.46
CA ASN A 65 -2.60 33.98 5.16
C ASN A 65 -2.30 32.68 5.93
N PRO A 66 -1.27 31.90 5.55
CA PRO A 66 -0.95 30.62 6.20
C PRO A 66 -0.51 30.77 7.65
N HIS A 67 -0.16 31.96 8.14
CA HIS A 67 0.29 32.20 9.50
C HIS A 67 -0.89 32.27 10.52
N HIS A 68 -2.12 32.51 10.07
CA HIS A 68 -3.28 32.66 10.96
C HIS A 68 -4.09 31.36 11.16
N LEU A 69 -3.93 30.37 10.27
CA LEU A 69 -4.80 29.19 10.24
C LEU A 69 -4.07 27.85 10.41
N GLY A 70 -2.75 27.87 10.57
CA GLY A 70 -1.98 26.64 10.39
C GLY A 70 -2.14 26.10 8.96
N THR A 71 -1.38 25.13 8.56
CA THR A 71 -1.44 24.47 7.23
C THR A 71 -2.75 23.66 7.09
N GLN A 72 -3.91 24.31 7.10
CA GLN A 72 -5.19 23.66 6.81
C GLN A 72 -5.49 23.81 5.31
N TYR A 73 -5.23 22.77 4.56
CA TYR A 73 -5.81 22.63 3.24
C TYR A 73 -7.28 22.26 3.41
N GLU A 74 -8.19 23.21 3.21
CA GLU A 74 -9.60 22.92 3.00
C GLU A 74 -9.73 22.03 1.76
N MET A 75 -10.63 21.06 1.83
CA MET A 75 -11.22 20.46 0.63
C MET A 75 -12.48 21.26 0.28
N PRO A 76 -12.37 22.34 -0.48
CA PRO A 76 -13.50 23.20 -0.76
C PRO A 76 -14.36 22.59 -1.86
N GLY A 77 -15.64 22.39 -1.59
CA GLY A 77 -16.66 22.13 -2.62
C GLY A 77 -16.76 20.71 -3.14
N MET A 78 -16.21 19.71 -2.48
CA MET A 78 -16.54 18.32 -2.76
C MET A 78 -17.73 17.90 -1.92
N TRP A 79 -18.83 17.63 -2.61
CA TRP A 79 -20.05 17.08 -2.02
C TRP A 79 -20.02 15.57 -2.21
N PHE A 80 -20.14 14.84 -1.12
CA PHE A 80 -20.18 13.39 -1.16
C PHE A 80 -21.60 12.91 -0.85
N SER A 81 -22.08 11.95 -1.61
CA SER A 81 -23.22 11.15 -1.21
C SER A 81 -22.87 10.29 0.02
N ALA A 82 -23.88 9.84 0.75
CA ALA A 82 -23.66 8.93 1.88
C ALA A 82 -22.87 7.67 1.45
N GLN A 83 -23.12 7.15 0.25
CA GLN A 83 -22.43 5.98 -0.30
C GLN A 83 -20.96 6.28 -0.56
N GLU A 84 -20.62 7.44 -1.12
CA GLU A 84 -19.23 7.83 -1.35
C GLU A 84 -18.46 8.04 -0.03
N ILE A 85 -19.11 8.61 0.98
CA ILE A 85 -18.47 8.74 2.32
C ILE A 85 -18.24 7.36 2.95
N HIS A 86 -19.21 6.43 2.85
CA HIS A 86 -19.01 5.06 3.30
C HIS A 86 -17.85 4.36 2.57
N ALA A 87 -17.75 4.55 1.27
CA ALA A 87 -16.62 4.03 0.49
C ALA A 87 -15.29 4.62 0.96
N LEU A 88 -15.22 5.93 1.17
CA LEU A 88 -14.03 6.61 1.69
C LEU A 88 -13.65 6.12 3.10
N LEU A 89 -14.61 6.01 4.01
CA LEU A 89 -14.36 5.47 5.35
C LEU A 89 -13.84 4.03 5.31
N THR A 90 -14.39 3.20 4.44
CA THR A 90 -13.93 1.84 4.22
C THR A 90 -12.50 1.83 3.67
N MET A 91 -12.20 2.63 2.64
CA MET A 91 -10.84 2.78 2.10
C MET A 91 -9.85 3.23 3.17
N MET A 92 -10.23 4.23 3.98
CA MET A 92 -9.38 4.72 5.06
C MET A 92 -9.15 3.67 6.15
N HIS A 93 -10.14 2.84 6.44
CA HIS A 93 -10.00 1.71 7.34
C HIS A 93 -9.02 0.67 6.77
N LEU A 94 -9.14 0.33 5.49
CA LEU A 94 -8.22 -0.58 4.81
C LEU A 94 -6.78 -0.03 4.79
N LEU A 95 -6.61 1.25 4.45
CA LEU A 95 -5.31 1.92 4.46
C LEU A 95 -4.69 1.96 5.86
N ALA A 96 -5.49 2.23 6.90
CA ALA A 96 -5.00 2.22 8.27
C ALA A 96 -4.51 0.83 8.72
N ASN A 97 -5.10 -0.24 8.22
CA ASN A 97 -4.66 -1.60 8.51
C ASN A 97 -3.42 -2.02 7.70
N LEU A 98 -3.24 -1.46 6.50
CA LEU A 98 -2.01 -1.64 5.70
C LEU A 98 -0.85 -0.79 6.23
N ASP A 99 -1.14 0.23 7.03
CA ASP A 99 -0.16 1.14 7.62
C ASP A 99 0.48 0.50 8.87
N ALA A 100 1.16 -0.60 8.69
CA ALA A 100 1.83 -1.33 9.77
C ALA A 100 2.84 -0.48 10.57
N GLY A 101 3.31 0.61 9.99
CA GLY A 101 4.22 1.57 10.64
C GLY A 101 3.53 2.79 11.26
N GLY A 102 2.22 2.96 11.08
CA GLY A 102 1.50 4.12 11.60
C GLY A 102 1.85 5.46 10.93
N LEU A 103 2.45 5.42 9.72
CA LEU A 103 2.82 6.62 8.95
C LEU A 103 1.61 7.48 8.60
N LEU A 104 0.54 6.85 8.15
CA LEU A 104 -0.66 7.52 7.67
C LEU A 104 -1.64 7.82 8.81
N GLN A 105 -1.54 7.13 9.94
CA GLN A 105 -2.45 7.27 11.09
C GLN A 105 -2.65 8.73 11.53
N PRO A 106 -1.60 9.57 11.71
CA PRO A 106 -1.76 10.96 12.10
C PRO A 106 -2.59 11.78 11.10
N HIS A 107 -2.61 11.38 9.84
CA HIS A 107 -3.33 12.05 8.76
C HIS A 107 -4.72 11.43 8.51
N ILE A 108 -4.84 10.10 8.62
CA ILE A 108 -6.09 9.37 8.43
C ILE A 108 -7.07 9.65 9.56
N ALA A 109 -6.65 9.65 10.82
CA ALA A 109 -7.54 9.80 11.96
C ALA A 109 -8.31 11.14 11.96
N PRO A 110 -7.68 12.31 11.73
CA PRO A 110 -8.41 13.59 11.64
C PRO A 110 -9.37 13.62 10.44
N LEU A 111 -8.95 13.07 9.28
CA LEU A 111 -9.79 13.06 8.09
C LEU A 111 -11.01 12.14 8.27
N ARG A 112 -10.82 10.96 8.87
CA ARG A 112 -11.90 10.05 9.23
C ARG A 112 -12.91 10.72 10.15
N LYS A 113 -12.44 11.42 11.19
CA LYS A 113 -13.30 12.19 12.11
C LYS A 113 -14.11 13.28 11.39
N LYS A 114 -13.50 13.97 10.42
CA LYS A 114 -14.20 14.98 9.61
C LYS A 114 -15.30 14.34 8.74
N LEU A 115 -15.00 13.23 8.07
CA LEU A 115 -15.97 12.52 7.22
C LEU A 115 -17.14 11.94 8.02
N SER A 116 -16.88 11.33 9.17
CA SER A 116 -17.93 10.83 10.06
C SER A 116 -18.84 11.94 10.56
N HIS A 117 -18.27 13.13 10.83
CA HIS A 117 -19.05 14.30 11.26
C HIS A 117 -19.96 14.85 10.14
N ILE A 118 -19.51 14.79 8.87
CA ILE A 118 -20.29 15.19 7.68
C ILE A 118 -21.53 14.32 7.53
N LEU A 119 -21.45 13.02 7.81
CA LEU A 119 -22.58 12.09 7.78
C LEU A 119 -23.64 12.38 8.85
N GLY A 120 -23.36 13.26 9.82
CA GLY A 120 -24.29 13.56 10.92
C GLY A 120 -24.46 12.42 11.92
N THR A 121 -23.68 11.36 11.78
CA THR A 121 -23.68 10.20 12.67
C THR A 121 -22.52 10.35 13.64
N GLY A 122 -22.83 10.88 14.81
CA GLY A 122 -21.85 10.95 15.91
C GLY A 122 -21.39 9.54 16.28
N ALA A 123 -20.16 9.19 15.94
CA ALA A 123 -19.35 8.09 16.46
C ALA A 123 -19.74 6.60 16.24
N PRO A 124 -20.98 6.11 16.04
CA PRO A 124 -21.18 4.64 15.99
C PRO A 124 -20.73 3.96 14.70
N GLN A 125 -20.77 4.64 13.53
CA GLN A 125 -20.54 3.98 12.24
C GLN A 125 -19.07 3.72 11.93
N ASP A 126 -18.15 4.51 12.44
CA ASP A 126 -16.70 4.24 12.30
C ASP A 126 -16.29 2.97 13.05
N ALA A 127 -16.88 2.78 14.25
CA ALA A 127 -16.71 1.54 15.00
C ALA A 127 -17.34 0.35 14.28
N GLU A 128 -18.49 0.55 13.64
CA GLU A 128 -19.21 -0.50 12.92
C GLU A 128 -18.46 -0.99 11.68
N VAL A 129 -17.85 -0.11 10.89
CA VAL A 129 -16.98 -0.50 9.76
C VAL A 129 -15.78 -1.33 10.25
N GLY A 130 -15.13 -0.89 11.33
CA GLY A 130 -14.00 -1.61 11.93
C GLY A 130 -14.37 -2.96 12.53
N HIS A 131 -15.62 -3.13 13.00
CA HIS A 131 -16.12 -4.41 13.51
C HIS A 131 -16.55 -5.36 12.39
N ARG A 132 -17.05 -4.83 11.27
CA ARG A 132 -17.56 -5.63 10.15
C ARG A 132 -16.52 -5.98 9.10
N ILE A 133 -15.47 -5.17 8.96
CA ILE A 133 -14.38 -5.37 8.01
C ILE A 133 -13.08 -5.53 8.80
N LYS A 134 -12.54 -6.74 8.82
CA LYS A 134 -11.31 -7.07 9.52
C LYS A 134 -10.26 -7.54 8.54
N LEU A 135 -9.11 -6.87 8.50
CA LEU A 135 -7.91 -7.36 7.84
C LEU A 135 -7.11 -8.19 8.86
N VAL A 136 -6.77 -9.41 8.48
CA VAL A 136 -5.91 -10.28 9.27
C VAL A 136 -4.59 -10.41 8.52
N THR A 137 -3.54 -9.80 9.06
CA THR A 137 -2.19 -9.89 8.52
C THR A 137 -1.49 -11.13 9.05
N LEU A 138 -0.69 -11.79 8.20
CA LEU A 138 0.07 -12.97 8.54
C LEU A 138 1.56 -12.70 8.31
N GLY A 139 2.35 -12.69 9.40
CA GLY A 139 3.80 -12.52 9.30
C GLY A 139 4.25 -11.08 9.04
N ALA A 140 3.40 -10.09 9.34
CA ALA A 140 3.80 -8.68 9.30
C ALA A 140 4.95 -8.42 10.29
N ARG A 141 5.97 -7.73 9.81
CA ARG A 141 7.16 -7.40 10.60
C ARG A 141 6.99 -6.01 11.22
N ARG A 142 7.51 -5.84 12.43
CA ARG A 142 7.56 -4.52 13.04
C ARG A 142 8.49 -3.63 12.24
N MET A 143 8.00 -2.46 11.87
CA MET A 143 8.73 -1.47 11.10
C MET A 143 9.02 -0.26 12.00
N ASP A 144 10.22 0.31 11.86
CA ASP A 144 10.55 1.57 12.50
C ASP A 144 9.90 2.71 11.73
N LEU A 145 8.99 3.43 12.38
CA LEU A 145 8.24 4.50 11.75
C LEU A 145 9.12 5.66 11.26
N PRO A 146 10.09 6.17 12.04
CA PRO A 146 11.05 7.17 11.58
C PRO A 146 11.81 6.75 10.32
N ALA A 147 12.26 5.49 10.25
CA ALA A 147 12.96 4.96 9.08
C ALA A 147 12.04 4.95 7.84
N PHE A 148 10.82 4.48 7.98
CA PHE A 148 9.85 4.48 6.89
C PHE A 148 9.53 5.89 6.38
N GLN A 149 9.33 6.84 7.30
CA GLN A 149 9.07 8.25 6.96
C GLN A 149 10.25 8.89 6.22
N ALA A 150 11.47 8.62 6.66
CA ALA A 150 12.68 9.12 6.00
C ALA A 150 12.81 8.55 4.59
N VAL A 151 12.55 7.24 4.41
CA VAL A 151 12.54 6.58 3.10
C VAL A 151 11.48 7.20 2.18
N GLY A 152 10.24 7.36 2.67
CA GLY A 152 9.16 7.97 1.89
C GLY A 152 9.45 9.43 1.50
N THR A 153 10.03 10.21 2.43
CA THR A 153 10.41 11.60 2.19
C THR A 153 11.50 11.70 1.12
N ALA A 154 12.55 10.90 1.22
CA ALA A 154 13.63 10.88 0.25
C ALA A 154 13.17 10.43 -1.14
N LEU A 155 12.28 9.43 -1.17
CA LEU A 155 11.66 8.96 -2.41
C LEU A 155 10.92 10.09 -3.13
N LEU A 156 10.04 10.81 -2.41
CA LEU A 156 9.23 11.89 -2.98
C LEU A 156 10.07 13.13 -3.36
N ARG A 157 11.12 13.44 -2.57
CA ARG A 157 12.03 14.55 -2.85
C ARG A 157 13.13 14.22 -3.83
N ARG A 158 13.19 12.97 -4.31
CA ARG A 158 14.24 12.48 -5.21
C ARG A 158 15.65 12.72 -4.65
N GLN A 159 15.84 12.40 -3.36
CA GLN A 159 17.11 12.52 -2.66
C GLN A 159 17.69 11.13 -2.35
N ARG A 160 19.03 11.05 -2.21
CA ARG A 160 19.69 9.82 -1.81
C ARG A 160 19.48 9.53 -0.32
N LEU A 161 19.62 8.27 0.02
CA LEU A 161 19.64 7.78 1.39
C LEU A 161 20.98 7.14 1.70
N ARG A 162 21.49 7.43 2.89
CA ARG A 162 22.49 6.60 3.55
C ARG A 162 21.81 5.77 4.61
N LEU A 163 22.00 4.46 4.54
CA LEU A 163 21.32 3.52 5.44
C LEU A 163 22.28 2.46 5.98
N SER A 164 22.12 2.13 7.27
CA SER A 164 22.69 0.93 7.87
C SER A 164 21.69 -0.19 7.68
N TYR A 165 22.08 -1.21 6.93
CA TYR A 165 21.21 -2.30 6.51
C TYR A 165 21.68 -3.63 7.08
N ARG A 166 20.84 -4.28 7.89
CA ARG A 166 21.11 -5.60 8.45
C ARG A 166 20.60 -6.72 7.55
N SER A 167 21.54 -7.32 6.82
CA SER A 167 21.20 -8.48 5.97
C SER A 167 20.83 -9.69 6.82
N ARG A 168 19.60 -10.17 6.74
CA ARG A 168 19.14 -11.35 7.49
C ARG A 168 19.89 -12.62 7.14
N GLY A 169 20.23 -12.81 5.87
CA GLY A 169 20.95 -14.00 5.42
C GLY A 169 22.41 -14.07 5.89
N LYS A 170 23.01 -12.92 6.24
CA LYS A 170 24.40 -12.85 6.68
C LYS A 170 24.57 -12.37 8.12
N ALA A 171 23.47 -11.94 8.77
CA ALA A 171 23.46 -11.34 10.12
C ALA A 171 24.48 -10.19 10.31
N GLN A 172 24.80 -9.47 9.24
CA GLN A 172 25.80 -8.39 9.22
C GLN A 172 25.12 -7.08 8.83
N SER A 173 25.43 -6.03 9.57
CA SER A 173 25.04 -4.66 9.21
C SER A 173 26.08 -4.07 8.27
N THR A 174 25.61 -3.37 7.25
CA THR A 174 26.43 -2.76 6.22
C THR A 174 25.91 -1.39 5.86
N GLU A 175 26.81 -0.41 5.72
CA GLU A 175 26.46 0.91 5.22
C GLU A 175 26.20 0.87 3.72
N ARG A 176 25.12 1.55 3.31
CA ARG A 176 24.69 1.66 1.92
C ARG A 176 24.32 3.11 1.60
N GLU A 177 24.77 3.59 0.46
CA GLU A 177 24.20 4.76 -0.16
C GLU A 177 23.32 4.30 -1.32
N VAL A 178 22.05 4.75 -1.33
CA VAL A 178 21.07 4.29 -2.30
C VAL A 178 20.28 5.46 -2.87
N SER A 179 19.84 5.33 -4.11
CA SER A 179 18.86 6.22 -4.75
C SER A 179 17.50 5.50 -4.76
N PRO A 180 16.54 5.93 -3.92
CA PRO A 180 15.21 5.31 -3.85
C PRO A 180 14.48 5.44 -5.19
N GLN A 181 13.82 4.37 -5.63
CA GLN A 181 13.02 4.33 -6.85
C GLN A 181 11.54 4.19 -6.56
N ARG A 182 11.16 3.19 -5.76
CA ARG A 182 9.76 2.94 -5.35
C ARG A 182 9.68 2.17 -4.04
N LEU A 183 8.56 2.33 -3.31
CA LEU A 183 8.17 1.49 -2.17
C LEU A 183 7.20 0.43 -2.66
N VAL A 184 7.46 -0.82 -2.30
CA VAL A 184 6.64 -1.97 -2.67
C VAL A 184 6.12 -2.64 -1.41
N HIS A 185 4.78 -2.79 -1.31
CA HIS A 185 4.16 -3.60 -0.27
C HIS A 185 3.95 -5.02 -0.81
N TYR A 186 4.59 -5.99 -0.17
CA TYR A 186 4.54 -7.39 -0.57
C TYR A 186 4.43 -8.30 0.65
N ARG A 187 3.41 -9.15 0.70
CA ARG A 187 3.15 -10.10 1.80
C ARG A 187 3.28 -9.47 3.18
N ASP A 188 2.46 -8.43 3.42
CA ASP A 188 2.42 -7.69 4.69
C ASP A 188 3.72 -6.99 5.11
N ASN A 189 4.68 -6.84 4.20
CA ASN A 189 5.94 -6.17 4.46
C ASN A 189 6.26 -5.13 3.39
N TRP A 190 6.99 -4.09 3.79
CA TRP A 190 7.43 -3.03 2.90
C TRP A 190 8.86 -3.23 2.44
N TYR A 191 9.09 -2.99 1.18
CA TYR A 191 10.37 -3.07 0.52
C TYR A 191 10.66 -1.77 -0.22
N LEU A 192 11.93 -1.40 -0.26
CA LEU A 192 12.46 -0.28 -1.02
C LEU A 192 13.24 -0.81 -2.22
N ASP A 193 12.75 -0.56 -3.41
CA ASP A 193 13.52 -0.71 -4.63
C ASP A 193 14.43 0.50 -4.78
N ALA A 194 15.73 0.28 -4.91
CA ALA A 194 16.69 1.35 -5.00
C ALA A 194 17.93 0.98 -5.83
N TRP A 195 18.52 1.98 -6.45
CA TRP A 195 19.85 1.88 -7.01
C TRP A 195 20.88 1.92 -5.88
N CYS A 196 21.62 0.85 -5.70
CA CYS A 196 22.66 0.75 -4.68
C CYS A 196 24.02 1.22 -5.26
N HIS A 197 24.52 2.36 -4.80
CA HIS A 197 25.78 2.94 -5.29
C HIS A 197 27.00 2.06 -4.98
N LEU A 198 26.99 1.34 -3.84
CA LEU A 198 28.07 0.41 -3.50
C LEU A 198 28.14 -0.80 -4.45
N ARG A 199 27.00 -1.28 -4.93
CA ARG A 199 26.95 -2.45 -5.81
C ARG A 199 26.78 -2.08 -7.29
N ASN A 200 26.57 -0.81 -7.57
CA ASN A 200 26.29 -0.27 -8.89
C ASN A 200 25.17 -1.05 -9.61
N ALA A 201 24.10 -1.35 -8.90
CA ALA A 201 22.97 -2.16 -9.38
C ALA A 201 21.68 -1.85 -8.63
N LEU A 202 20.55 -2.14 -9.26
CA LEU A 202 19.25 -2.17 -8.60
C LEU A 202 19.20 -3.26 -7.54
N ARG A 203 18.62 -2.94 -6.40
CA ARG A 203 18.46 -3.85 -5.27
C ARG A 203 17.16 -3.56 -4.55
N ASN A 204 16.62 -4.60 -3.97
CA ASN A 204 15.47 -4.55 -3.09
C ASN A 204 15.94 -4.61 -1.63
N PHE A 205 15.46 -3.69 -0.80
CA PHE A 205 15.78 -3.58 0.62
C PHE A 205 14.51 -3.74 1.44
N SER A 206 14.48 -4.70 2.34
CA SER A 206 13.39 -4.83 3.32
C SER A 206 13.45 -3.64 4.28
N VAL A 207 12.39 -2.83 4.36
CA VAL A 207 12.42 -1.58 5.14
C VAL A 207 12.60 -1.84 6.63
N ASP A 208 12.04 -2.93 7.13
CA ASP A 208 12.18 -3.37 8.53
C ASP A 208 13.59 -3.88 8.90
N ALA A 209 14.48 -4.03 7.92
CA ALA A 209 15.88 -4.37 8.11
C ALA A 209 16.82 -3.14 8.05
N ILE A 210 16.25 -1.95 7.91
CA ILE A 210 17.00 -0.68 8.00
C ILE A 210 17.11 -0.29 9.47
N GLU A 211 18.33 -0.30 10.00
CA GLU A 211 18.61 0.05 11.41
C GLU A 211 18.74 1.57 11.59
N HIS A 212 19.42 2.23 10.64
CA HIS A 212 19.56 3.69 10.60
C HIS A 212 19.41 4.20 9.19
N VAL A 213 18.81 5.37 9.05
CA VAL A 213 18.60 6.03 7.77
C VAL A 213 18.83 7.52 7.90
N GLN A 214 19.54 8.08 6.91
CA GLN A 214 19.77 9.52 6.79
C GLN A 214 19.46 9.95 5.36
N VAL A 215 18.65 10.99 5.20
CA VAL A 215 18.45 11.65 3.93
C VAL A 215 19.70 12.48 3.63
N VAL A 216 20.27 12.29 2.45
CA VAL A 216 21.45 13.03 1.98
C VAL A 216 20.99 14.09 1.00
N ASP A 217 21.54 15.30 1.13
CA ASP A 217 21.24 16.39 0.23
C ASP A 217 21.99 16.25 -1.11
N THR A 218 21.72 15.12 -1.77
CA THR A 218 22.25 14.77 -3.08
C THR A 218 21.12 14.20 -3.91
N PRO A 219 20.94 14.64 -5.18
CA PRO A 219 19.92 14.10 -6.05
C PRO A 219 20.02 12.59 -6.22
N ALA A 220 18.89 11.90 -6.15
CA ALA A 220 18.83 10.49 -6.45
C ALA A 220 19.04 10.25 -7.95
N ARG A 221 19.68 9.15 -8.29
CA ARG A 221 19.70 8.63 -9.66
C ARG A 221 18.32 8.10 -9.99
N ASP A 222 17.74 8.54 -11.08
CA ASP A 222 16.51 7.97 -11.63
C ASP A 222 16.82 6.76 -12.50
N VAL A 223 15.98 5.74 -12.38
CA VAL A 223 15.99 4.56 -13.24
C VAL A 223 14.60 4.47 -13.90
N PRO A 224 14.53 4.32 -15.24
CA PRO A 224 13.26 4.20 -15.94
C PRO A 224 12.42 3.03 -15.46
N GLU A 225 11.10 3.22 -15.37
CA GLU A 225 10.17 2.17 -14.89
C GLU A 225 10.28 0.84 -15.65
N PRO A 226 10.44 0.81 -16.99
CA PRO A 226 10.67 -0.44 -17.72
C PRO A 226 11.94 -1.20 -17.28
N GLU A 227 13.00 -0.48 -16.90
CA GLU A 227 14.24 -1.09 -16.40
C GLU A 227 14.05 -1.64 -14.98
N LEU A 228 13.28 -0.91 -14.14
CA LEU A 228 12.91 -1.38 -12.80
C LEU A 228 12.11 -2.69 -12.90
N ASP A 229 11.11 -2.73 -13.76
CA ASP A 229 10.24 -3.90 -13.92
C ASP A 229 11.00 -5.07 -14.55
N ALA A 230 11.87 -4.81 -15.52
CA ALA A 230 12.71 -5.85 -16.12
C ALA A 230 13.71 -6.47 -15.13
N THR A 231 14.16 -5.69 -14.12
CA THR A 231 15.18 -6.16 -13.16
C THR A 231 14.57 -6.71 -11.88
N LEU A 232 13.53 -6.05 -11.38
CA LEU A 232 12.95 -6.31 -10.04
C LEU A 232 11.58 -6.98 -10.10
N GLY A 233 10.89 -6.91 -11.24
CA GLY A 233 9.55 -7.47 -11.45
C GLY A 233 9.48 -8.63 -12.45
N ALA A 234 10.61 -9.07 -12.99
CA ALA A 234 10.62 -10.05 -14.07
C ALA A 234 10.28 -11.49 -13.64
N GLY A 235 10.37 -11.81 -12.35
CA GLY A 235 10.15 -13.15 -11.84
C GLY A 235 9.22 -13.18 -10.63
N TYR A 236 8.81 -14.39 -10.27
CA TYR A 236 7.98 -14.65 -9.10
C TYR A 236 8.66 -14.20 -7.81
N GLY A 237 7.90 -13.46 -6.98
CA GLY A 237 8.35 -13.01 -5.66
C GLY A 237 9.00 -11.63 -5.65
N ILE A 238 9.59 -11.30 -4.49
CA ILE A 238 10.20 -9.98 -4.26
C ILE A 238 11.73 -9.98 -4.52
N PHE A 239 12.36 -11.14 -4.67
CA PHE A 239 13.79 -11.23 -4.87
C PHE A 239 14.15 -11.01 -6.34
N ALA A 240 14.98 -9.98 -6.57
CA ALA A 240 15.51 -9.67 -7.89
C ALA A 240 16.51 -10.73 -8.38
N GLY A 241 16.45 -11.03 -9.66
CA GLY A 241 17.42 -11.87 -10.37
C GLY A 241 17.56 -11.42 -11.81
N HIS A 242 18.70 -11.71 -12.42
CA HIS A 242 18.97 -11.29 -13.80
C HIS A 242 18.54 -12.32 -14.85
N GLU A 243 18.45 -13.59 -14.46
CA GLU A 243 18.09 -14.69 -15.36
C GLU A 243 16.72 -15.23 -14.97
N VAL A 244 15.76 -15.05 -15.86
CA VAL A 244 14.41 -15.56 -15.68
C VAL A 244 14.33 -16.97 -16.22
N GLN A 245 13.93 -17.91 -15.36
CA GLN A 245 13.64 -19.29 -15.71
C GLN A 245 12.14 -19.55 -15.61
N TRP A 246 11.64 -20.59 -16.22
CA TRP A 246 10.24 -21.00 -16.13
C TRP A 246 10.09 -22.26 -15.30
N ALA A 247 9.24 -22.21 -14.32
CA ALA A 247 8.83 -23.38 -13.55
C ALA A 247 7.53 -23.95 -14.12
N THR A 248 7.43 -25.27 -14.20
CA THR A 248 6.19 -25.99 -14.50
C THR A 248 5.81 -26.82 -13.29
N LEU A 249 4.67 -26.48 -12.68
CA LEU A 249 4.12 -27.13 -11.51
C LEU A 249 2.83 -27.86 -11.88
N ARG A 250 2.63 -29.05 -11.31
CA ARG A 250 1.40 -29.81 -11.47
C ARG A 250 0.72 -29.99 -10.11
N PHE A 251 -0.51 -29.49 -9.99
CA PHE A 251 -1.33 -29.61 -8.80
C PHE A 251 -2.34 -30.74 -8.94
N THR A 252 -2.56 -31.52 -7.86
CA THR A 252 -3.60 -32.56 -7.85
C THR A 252 -4.97 -31.97 -8.15
N ALA A 253 -5.89 -32.77 -8.68
CA ALA A 253 -7.26 -32.33 -9.00
C ALA A 253 -7.98 -31.70 -7.80
N HIS A 254 -7.74 -32.19 -6.59
CA HIS A 254 -8.25 -31.61 -5.36
C HIS A 254 -7.72 -30.17 -5.17
N ARG A 255 -6.41 -29.95 -5.22
CA ARG A 255 -5.79 -28.64 -4.93
C ARG A 255 -5.97 -27.64 -6.07
N ALA A 256 -6.09 -28.12 -7.28
CA ALA A 256 -6.33 -27.33 -8.48
C ALA A 256 -7.56 -26.42 -8.39
N ARG A 257 -8.61 -26.83 -7.65
CA ARG A 257 -9.84 -26.06 -7.45
C ARG A 257 -9.59 -24.67 -6.84
N TRP A 258 -8.55 -24.50 -6.05
CA TRP A 258 -8.16 -23.21 -5.46
C TRP A 258 -7.08 -22.53 -6.29
N VAL A 259 -6.01 -23.24 -6.62
CA VAL A 259 -4.84 -22.68 -7.28
C VAL A 259 -5.14 -22.18 -8.69
N ALA A 260 -6.07 -22.80 -9.41
CA ALA A 260 -6.47 -22.35 -10.74
C ALA A 260 -7.13 -20.95 -10.76
N ALA A 261 -7.69 -20.52 -9.62
CA ALA A 261 -8.25 -19.17 -9.47
C ALA A 261 -7.24 -18.14 -8.93
N GLU A 262 -6.02 -18.57 -8.57
CA GLU A 262 -4.99 -17.70 -8.03
C GLU A 262 -4.12 -17.13 -9.16
N THR A 263 -3.71 -15.87 -9.00
CA THR A 263 -2.71 -15.24 -9.86
C THR A 263 -1.40 -15.16 -9.11
N TRP A 264 -0.46 -16.03 -9.43
CA TRP A 264 0.88 -16.06 -8.84
C TRP A 264 1.83 -15.09 -9.53
N HIS A 265 1.69 -14.95 -10.86
CA HIS A 265 2.47 -14.02 -11.65
C HIS A 265 1.65 -13.51 -12.85
N PRO A 266 1.79 -12.22 -13.27
CA PRO A 266 1.03 -11.70 -14.41
C PRO A 266 1.21 -12.46 -15.73
N GLN A 267 2.39 -13.05 -15.93
CA GLN A 267 2.72 -13.82 -17.13
C GLN A 267 2.50 -15.34 -16.97
N GLN A 268 1.91 -15.78 -15.85
CA GLN A 268 1.65 -17.21 -15.66
C GLN A 268 0.76 -17.78 -16.76
N ARG A 269 0.95 -19.06 -17.03
CA ARG A 269 0.09 -19.84 -17.94
C ARG A 269 -0.47 -21.01 -17.17
N GLY A 270 -1.74 -21.31 -17.36
CA GLY A 270 -2.39 -22.39 -16.65
C GLY A 270 -3.22 -23.24 -17.61
N THR A 271 -3.14 -24.56 -17.48
CA THR A 271 -3.91 -25.51 -18.30
C THR A 271 -4.39 -26.68 -17.45
N TRP A 272 -5.61 -27.18 -17.74
CA TRP A 272 -6.12 -28.41 -17.15
C TRP A 272 -5.66 -29.60 -17.97
N ASP A 273 -5.27 -30.68 -17.30
CA ASP A 273 -5.07 -31.97 -17.98
C ASP A 273 -6.33 -32.84 -17.91
N ASP A 274 -6.29 -33.98 -18.63
CA ASP A 274 -7.43 -34.91 -18.75
C ASP A 274 -7.83 -35.56 -17.41
N ALA A 275 -6.92 -35.55 -16.43
CA ALA A 275 -7.17 -36.06 -15.06
C ALA A 275 -7.67 -34.99 -14.10
N GLY A 276 -8.03 -33.79 -14.60
CA GLY A 276 -8.49 -32.67 -13.78
C GLY A 276 -7.41 -32.04 -12.93
N ARG A 277 -6.13 -32.24 -13.22
CA ARG A 277 -5.00 -31.63 -12.56
C ARG A 277 -4.66 -30.30 -13.23
N TRP A 278 -4.13 -29.34 -12.45
CA TRP A 278 -3.75 -28.02 -12.96
C TRP A 278 -2.26 -27.94 -13.20
N LEU A 279 -1.88 -27.66 -14.45
CA LEU A 279 -0.51 -27.31 -14.79
C LEU A 279 -0.37 -25.80 -14.75
N LEU A 280 0.57 -25.32 -13.95
CA LEU A 280 0.90 -23.90 -13.79
C LEU A 280 2.33 -23.68 -14.24
N GLU A 281 2.50 -22.84 -15.24
CA GLU A 281 3.80 -22.35 -15.71
C GLU A 281 3.97 -20.90 -15.30
N LEU A 282 5.09 -20.57 -14.66
CA LEU A 282 5.36 -19.20 -14.21
C LEU A 282 6.86 -18.88 -14.27
N PRO A 283 7.23 -17.61 -14.59
CA PRO A 283 8.60 -17.18 -14.58
C PRO A 283 9.09 -16.92 -13.15
N TYR A 284 10.33 -17.27 -12.85
CA TYR A 284 11.02 -16.92 -11.60
C TYR A 284 12.48 -16.58 -11.86
N ALA A 285 13.02 -15.67 -11.06
CA ALA A 285 14.43 -15.28 -11.14
C ALA A 285 15.23 -15.78 -9.92
N ASP A 286 14.56 -15.91 -8.77
CA ASP A 286 15.13 -16.48 -7.54
C ASP A 286 14.19 -17.57 -7.02
N PRO A 287 14.68 -18.80 -6.78
CA PRO A 287 13.82 -19.91 -6.40
C PRO A 287 13.28 -19.84 -4.97
N ARG A 288 13.88 -19.03 -4.07
CA ARG A 288 13.60 -19.06 -2.62
C ARG A 288 12.13 -18.91 -2.27
N GLU A 289 11.42 -17.96 -2.88
CA GLU A 289 10.00 -17.75 -2.58
C GLU A 289 9.11 -18.79 -3.26
N LEU A 290 9.43 -19.14 -4.49
CA LEU A 290 8.72 -20.18 -5.21
C LEU A 290 8.79 -21.53 -4.47
N GLU A 291 9.97 -21.87 -3.96
CA GLU A 291 10.17 -23.08 -3.15
C GLU A 291 9.35 -23.06 -1.85
N MET A 292 9.27 -21.92 -1.16
CA MET A 292 8.42 -21.79 0.03
C MET A 292 6.95 -22.03 -0.29
N ASP A 293 6.45 -21.50 -1.40
CA ASP A 293 5.06 -21.71 -1.81
C ASP A 293 4.81 -23.13 -2.30
N ILE A 294 5.74 -23.72 -3.03
CA ILE A 294 5.68 -25.14 -3.40
C ILE A 294 5.58 -26.00 -2.14
N LEU A 295 6.46 -25.78 -1.15
CA LEU A 295 6.44 -26.53 0.11
C LEU A 295 5.14 -26.35 0.89
N ARG A 296 4.53 -25.17 0.85
CA ARG A 296 3.23 -24.89 1.49
C ARG A 296 2.09 -25.72 0.87
N HIS A 297 2.23 -26.10 -0.40
CA HIS A 297 1.23 -26.88 -1.12
C HIS A 297 1.46 -28.39 -1.08
N MET A 298 2.56 -28.86 -0.49
CA MET A 298 2.80 -30.29 -0.36
C MET A 298 1.70 -30.95 0.52
N PRO A 299 1.28 -32.18 0.20
CA PRO A 299 1.78 -33.09 -0.86
C PRO A 299 1.05 -32.93 -2.21
N HIS A 300 0.32 -31.83 -2.44
CA HIS A 300 -0.58 -31.64 -3.58
C HIS A 300 0.05 -30.93 -4.79
N VAL A 301 1.37 -30.77 -4.81
CA VAL A 301 2.09 -30.14 -5.92
C VAL A 301 3.31 -30.97 -6.29
N GLU A 302 3.59 -31.04 -7.58
CA GLU A 302 4.78 -31.66 -8.15
C GLU A 302 5.50 -30.64 -9.04
N VAL A 303 6.80 -30.53 -8.91
CA VAL A 303 7.65 -29.73 -9.79
C VAL A 303 8.02 -30.58 -11.03
N LEU A 304 7.49 -30.24 -12.19
CA LEU A 304 7.80 -30.96 -13.43
C LEU A 304 9.10 -30.44 -14.06
N ALA A 305 9.30 -29.12 -14.03
CA ALA A 305 10.49 -28.45 -14.55
C ALA A 305 10.78 -27.15 -13.79
N PRO A 306 12.02 -26.67 -13.74
CA PRO A 306 13.24 -27.38 -14.14
C PRO A 306 13.68 -28.42 -13.11
N ALA A 307 14.64 -29.27 -13.50
CA ALA A 307 15.13 -30.36 -12.63
C ALA A 307 15.82 -29.83 -11.37
N GLU A 308 16.54 -28.71 -11.48
CA GLU A 308 17.25 -28.05 -10.37
C GLU A 308 16.26 -27.57 -9.29
N LEU A 309 15.15 -26.97 -9.68
CA LEU A 309 14.10 -26.54 -8.74
C LEU A 309 13.48 -27.76 -8.04
N ARG A 310 13.18 -28.82 -8.79
CA ARG A 310 12.66 -30.08 -8.23
C ARG A 310 13.63 -30.65 -7.19
N GLN A 311 14.92 -30.73 -7.55
CA GLN A 311 15.97 -31.26 -6.68
C GLN A 311 16.06 -30.44 -5.38
N SER A 312 16.08 -29.12 -5.47
CA SER A 312 16.14 -28.22 -4.31
C SER A 312 14.92 -28.39 -3.37
N VAL A 313 13.73 -28.52 -3.94
CA VAL A 313 12.50 -28.76 -3.15
C VAL A 313 12.58 -30.13 -2.45
N VAL A 314 13.01 -31.18 -3.13
CA VAL A 314 13.16 -32.52 -2.54
C VAL A 314 14.19 -32.49 -1.40
N GLU A 315 15.33 -31.84 -1.58
CA GLU A 315 16.34 -31.70 -0.52
C GLU A 315 15.82 -30.99 0.72
N LYS A 316 15.00 -29.93 0.54
CA LYS A 316 14.37 -29.20 1.64
C LYS A 316 13.33 -30.08 2.38
N MET A 317 12.55 -30.87 1.65
CA MET A 317 11.62 -31.83 2.25
C MET A 317 12.36 -32.87 3.08
N GLN A 318 13.44 -33.45 2.53
CA GLN A 318 14.26 -34.41 3.25
C GLN A 318 14.92 -33.80 4.51
N ALA A 319 15.42 -32.56 4.38
CA ALA A 319 15.96 -31.83 5.52
C ALA A 319 14.90 -31.59 6.60
N GLY A 320 13.66 -31.24 6.19
CA GLY A 320 12.54 -31.10 7.10
C GLY A 320 12.19 -32.40 7.81
N LEU A 321 12.16 -33.52 7.11
CA LEU A 321 11.93 -34.84 7.71
C LEU A 321 13.01 -35.20 8.73
N ARG A 322 14.29 -34.97 8.39
CA ARG A 322 15.41 -35.19 9.35
C ARG A 322 15.30 -34.32 10.58
N ALA A 323 14.95 -33.05 10.43
CA ALA A 323 14.76 -32.11 11.53
C ALA A 323 13.62 -32.54 12.48
N ASN A 324 12.64 -33.28 11.98
CA ASN A 324 11.53 -33.86 12.76
C ASN A 324 11.78 -35.31 13.19
N GLY A 325 13.03 -35.80 13.15
CA GLY A 325 13.41 -37.11 13.65
C GLY A 325 13.14 -38.29 12.71
N LEU A 326 12.71 -38.03 11.46
CA LEU A 326 12.48 -39.06 10.46
C LEU A 326 13.67 -39.16 9.52
N ASN A 327 14.42 -40.27 9.61
CA ASN A 327 15.46 -40.62 8.65
C ASN A 327 14.87 -41.53 7.57
N LEU A 328 14.71 -41.00 6.38
CA LEU A 328 14.48 -41.86 5.20
C LEU A 328 15.83 -42.51 4.89
N GLY A 329 16.00 -43.79 5.32
CA GLY A 329 17.18 -44.59 4.97
C GLY A 329 17.35 -44.65 3.45
N ALA A 330 18.59 -44.58 2.98
CA ALA A 330 18.91 -44.83 1.60
C ALA A 330 18.49 -46.27 1.26
N GLY A 331 17.34 -46.44 0.61
CA GLY A 331 16.90 -47.72 0.07
C GLY A 331 15.60 -48.31 0.72
N SER A 332 14.46 -47.72 0.41
CA SER A 332 13.23 -48.49 0.24
C SER A 332 12.45 -47.86 -0.89
N GLY A 333 12.35 -48.62 -2.02
CA GLY A 333 11.54 -48.21 -3.14
C GLY A 333 10.11 -47.94 -2.68
N PHE A 334 9.60 -46.75 -3.00
CA PHE A 334 8.21 -46.41 -2.79
C PHE A 334 7.34 -47.29 -3.69
N ASP A 335 6.67 -48.26 -3.08
CA ASP A 335 5.58 -49.00 -3.72
C ASP A 335 4.36 -48.05 -3.80
N THR A 336 4.10 -47.55 -5.00
CA THR A 336 2.98 -46.64 -5.29
C THR A 336 1.68 -47.43 -5.51
N ARG A 337 1.34 -48.36 -4.67
CA ARG A 337 0.04 -49.01 -4.72
C ARG A 337 -0.76 -48.66 -3.48
N GLY A 338 -1.81 -47.82 -3.70
CA GLY A 338 -2.96 -47.70 -2.81
C GLY A 338 -3.07 -46.36 -2.09
N ALA A 339 -3.73 -45.41 -2.74
CA ALA A 339 -4.52 -44.38 -2.10
C ALA A 339 -5.52 -43.81 -3.14
N ASP A 340 -6.45 -44.69 -3.52
CA ASP A 340 -7.78 -44.27 -3.99
C ASP A 340 -8.71 -44.46 -2.82
N ASP A 341 -9.11 -43.30 -2.18
CA ASP A 341 -10.37 -43.11 -1.47
C ASP A 341 -10.62 -41.61 -1.28
#